data_130f06175145202c770118119619b9b2
#
_entry.id   130f06175145202c770118119619b9b2
#
_cell.length_a   1.000
_cell.length_b   1.000
_cell.length_c   1.000
_cell.angle_alpha   90.00
_cell.angle_beta   90.00
_cell.angle_gamma   90.00
#
_symmetry.space_group_name_H-M   'P 1'
#
loop_
_entity.id
_entity.type
_entity.pdbx_description
1 polymer ?
#
loop_
_entity_poly.entity_id
_entity_poly.type
_entity_poly.pdbx_seq_one_letter_code
_entity_poly.pdbx_strand_id
1 'polypeptide(L)'
;MIVGLTVLLLPVLFGCGKKEDDRSGRSEVDFEVVPKEELPAPLAEAVEENKKDEIRMTYMDGEDLYLVRGYGEQATGGYSISVLECSEDEEKVYLDTRLLGPENPDEISRDPSYPYLALRIDMRDKEVVIQ
;
A
#
# COMPACT_ATOMS: atom_id res chain seq x y z
N MET A 1 -36.41 -6.38 28.73
CA MET A 1 -35.96 -6.31 28.62
C MET A 1 -34.92 -6.09 28.40
N ILE A 2 -34.86 -6.23 28.45
CA ILE A 2 -34.02 -6.16 28.24
C ILE A 2 -32.95 -5.94 28.02
N VAL A 3 -32.99 -6.02 28.02
CA VAL A 3 -32.09 -5.90 27.78
C VAL A 3 -31.04 -5.82 27.48
N GLY A 4 -31.24 -5.78 27.53
CA GLY A 4 -30.31 -5.75 27.16
C GLY A 4 -29.38 -5.51 26.96
N LEU A 5 -29.74 -5.44 26.94
CA LEU A 5 -28.92 -5.18 26.66
C LEU A 5 -27.91 -4.90 26.41
N THR A 6 -28.21 -4.91 26.51
CA THR A 6 -27.35 -4.59 26.16
C THR A 6 -26.36 -4.39 25.88
N VAL A 7 -26.68 -4.49 25.92
CA VAL A 7 -25.80 -4.20 25.46
C VAL A 7 -24.93 -4.01 25.16
N LEU A 8 -25.27 -4.12 25.22
CA LEU A 8 -24.55 -3.81 24.76
C LEU A 8 -23.68 -3.53 24.47
N LEU A 9 -24.01 -3.65 24.53
CA LEU A 9 -23.30 -3.30 24.06
C LEU A 9 -22.31 -3.05 23.93
N LEU A 10 -22.49 -3.26 23.97
CA LEU A 10 -21.65 -2.97 23.57
C LEU A 10 -20.59 -2.77 23.42
N PRO A 11 -20.71 -2.90 23.51
CA PRO A 11 -19.79 -2.74 23.07
C PRO A 11 -18.96 -2.57 22.78
N VAL A 12 -19.31 -2.77 22.83
CA VAL A 12 -18.57 -2.51 22.25
C VAL A 12 -17.77 -2.26 21.95
N LEU A 13 -18.08 -2.49 21.97
CA LEU A 13 -17.41 -2.17 21.45
C LEU A 13 -16.50 -1.94 21.37
N PHE A 14 -16.67 -2.23 21.47
CA PHE A 14 -15.79 -1.90 21.13
C PHE A 14 -14.88 -1.74 20.80
N GLY A 15 -14.93 -1.92 20.75
CA GLY A 15 -14.27 -1.75 20.27
C GLY A 15 -13.48 -1.33 20.14
N CYS A 16 -13.50 -1.25 20.16
CA CYS A 16 -12.84 -0.83 19.93
C CYS A 16 -11.96 -0.50 19.79
N GLY A 17 -11.79 -0.48 19.82
CA GLY A 17 -11.14 -0.13 19.59
C GLY A 17 -10.28 0.21 19.70
N LYS A 18 -10.15 0.34 19.63
CA LYS A 18 -9.47 0.68 19.68
C LYS A 18 -8.50 0.97 19.55
N LYS A 19 -8.14 0.94 19.22
CA LYS A 19 -7.14 1.28 19.16
C LYS A 19 -6.53 2.41 19.01
N GLU A 20 -6.47 2.74 19.43
CA GLU A 20 -6.04 3.90 19.49
C GLU A 20 -4.68 4.10 19.40
N ASP A 21 -4.19 4.43 18.43
CA ASP A 21 -2.80 4.62 18.31
C ASP A 21 -2.62 6.04 17.82
N ASP A 22 -1.45 6.38 17.35
CA ASP A 22 -1.17 7.72 16.92
C ASP A 22 -1.87 8.08 15.65
N ARG A 23 -2.47 7.10 15.02
CA ARG A 23 -3.16 7.31 13.76
C ARG A 23 -4.65 7.31 13.98
N SER A 24 -5.05 7.85 15.10
CA SER A 24 -6.47 7.96 15.37
C SER A 24 -7.12 8.74 14.26
N GLY A 25 -8.29 8.33 13.84
CA GLY A 25 -8.97 8.93 12.71
C GLY A 25 -8.69 8.25 11.40
N ARG A 26 -7.72 7.34 11.34
CA ARG A 26 -7.43 6.58 10.14
C ARG A 26 -8.03 5.19 10.24
N SER A 27 -8.53 4.70 9.13
CA SER A 27 -9.04 3.33 9.05
C SER A 27 -8.30 2.61 7.93
N GLU A 28 -8.21 1.29 8.08
CA GLU A 28 -7.51 0.49 7.10
C GLU A 28 -8.25 0.46 5.78
N VAL A 29 -7.49 0.44 4.69
CA VAL A 29 -8.02 0.33 3.34
C VAL A 29 -7.61 -1.02 2.78
N ASP A 30 -8.60 -1.78 2.31
CA ASP A 30 -8.32 -3.06 1.67
C ASP A 30 -7.61 -2.80 0.35
N PHE A 31 -6.64 -3.67 0.05
CA PHE A 31 -5.87 -3.52 -1.18
C PHE A 31 -5.51 -4.87 -1.74
N GLU A 32 -5.18 -4.88 -3.03
CA GLU A 32 -4.60 -6.04 -3.70
C GLU A 32 -3.25 -5.64 -4.25
N VAL A 33 -2.28 -6.55 -4.13
CA VAL A 33 -1.01 -6.36 -4.80
C VAL A 33 -1.18 -6.81 -6.24
N VAL A 34 -0.83 -5.94 -7.18
CA VAL A 34 -1.07 -6.18 -8.60
C VAL A 34 0.25 -6.54 -9.27
N PRO A 35 0.33 -7.74 -9.88
CA PRO A 35 1.55 -8.08 -10.60
C PRO A 35 1.68 -7.27 -11.87
N LYS A 36 2.91 -7.20 -12.36
CA LYS A 36 3.24 -6.35 -13.51
C LYS A 36 2.33 -6.63 -14.71
N GLU A 37 2.05 -7.91 -14.94
CA GLU A 37 1.27 -8.30 -16.12
C GLU A 37 -0.17 -7.83 -16.06
N GLU A 38 -0.65 -7.45 -14.89
CA GLU A 38 -2.05 -7.05 -14.73
C GLU A 38 -2.22 -5.54 -14.60
N LEU A 39 -1.13 -4.79 -14.72
CA LEU A 39 -1.24 -3.34 -14.66
C LEU A 39 -1.89 -2.81 -15.94
N PRO A 40 -2.71 -1.76 -15.83
CA PRO A 40 -3.17 -1.07 -17.03
C PRO A 40 -1.98 -0.62 -17.86
N ALA A 41 -2.12 -0.68 -19.19
CA ALA A 41 -0.98 -0.43 -20.09
C ALA A 41 -0.33 0.94 -19.83
N PRO A 42 -1.10 2.03 -19.67
CA PRO A 42 -0.43 3.32 -19.43
C PRO A 42 0.37 3.34 -18.14
N LEU A 43 -0.12 2.66 -17.11
CA LEU A 43 0.59 2.62 -15.83
C LEU A 43 1.85 1.76 -15.95
N ALA A 44 1.74 0.61 -16.61
CA ALA A 44 2.90 -0.26 -16.81
C ALA A 44 4.00 0.48 -17.55
N GLU A 45 3.62 1.28 -18.54
CA GLU A 45 4.56 2.05 -19.32
C GLU A 45 5.24 3.12 -18.46
N ALA A 46 4.46 3.81 -17.63
CA ALA A 46 5.01 4.84 -16.75
C ALA A 46 5.99 4.25 -15.75
N VAL A 47 5.68 3.09 -15.22
CA VAL A 47 6.58 2.41 -14.27
C VAL A 47 7.88 2.05 -14.99
N GLU A 48 7.77 1.49 -16.18
CA GLU A 48 8.96 1.09 -16.93
C GLU A 48 9.86 2.27 -17.24
N GLU A 49 9.26 3.41 -17.56
CA GLU A 49 10.04 4.60 -17.92
C GLU A 49 10.72 5.23 -16.71
N ASN A 50 10.20 4.98 -15.51
CA ASN A 50 10.69 5.66 -14.32
C ASN A 50 11.35 4.73 -13.30
N LYS A 51 11.52 3.47 -13.62
CA LYS A 51 11.90 2.48 -12.63
C LYS A 51 13.29 2.66 -12.04
N LYS A 52 14.15 3.40 -12.72
CA LYS A 52 15.51 3.65 -12.20
C LYS A 52 15.50 4.66 -11.07
N ASP A 53 14.43 5.43 -10.95
CA ASP A 53 14.28 6.44 -9.91
C ASP A 53 13.23 5.95 -8.91
N GLU A 54 13.15 6.64 -7.78
CA GLU A 54 12.05 6.36 -6.87
C GLU A 54 10.74 6.76 -7.52
N ILE A 55 9.72 5.93 -7.29
CA ILE A 55 8.40 6.16 -7.86
C ILE A 55 7.41 6.35 -6.72
N ARG A 56 6.61 7.39 -6.82
CA ARG A 56 5.43 7.62 -5.99
C ARG A 56 4.37 8.17 -6.91
N MET A 57 3.50 7.27 -7.42
CA MET A 57 2.50 7.72 -8.39
C MET A 57 1.19 7.01 -8.17
N THR A 58 0.14 7.62 -8.67
CA THR A 58 -1.20 7.04 -8.64
C THR A 58 -1.76 7.01 -10.05
N TYR A 59 -2.74 6.15 -10.25
CA TYR A 59 -3.40 6.04 -11.56
C TYR A 59 -4.84 5.65 -11.33
N MET A 60 -5.75 6.43 -11.92
CA MET A 60 -7.18 6.17 -11.79
C MET A 60 -7.68 5.43 -13.01
N ASP A 61 -8.42 4.36 -12.79
CA ASP A 61 -8.93 3.55 -13.88
C ASP A 61 -10.34 3.07 -13.51
N GLY A 62 -11.33 3.89 -13.83
CA GLY A 62 -12.71 3.54 -13.52
C GLY A 62 -12.95 3.47 -12.03
N GLU A 63 -13.27 2.28 -11.55
CA GLU A 63 -13.57 2.08 -10.14
C GLU A 63 -12.33 1.73 -9.33
N ASP A 64 -11.18 1.70 -9.95
CA ASP A 64 -9.94 1.32 -9.29
C ASP A 64 -8.98 2.48 -9.20
N LEU A 65 -8.24 2.53 -8.10
CA LEU A 65 -7.16 3.48 -7.90
C LEU A 65 -5.90 2.69 -7.63
N TYR A 66 -4.88 2.94 -8.43
CA TYR A 66 -3.61 2.25 -8.29
C TYR A 66 -2.62 3.14 -7.58
N LEU A 67 -1.87 2.56 -6.64
CA LEU A 67 -0.82 3.26 -5.91
C LEU A 67 0.48 2.52 -6.19
N VAL A 68 1.51 3.26 -6.61
CA VAL A 68 2.78 2.65 -6.96
C VAL A 68 3.90 3.28 -6.16
N ARG A 69 4.69 2.43 -5.52
CA ARG A 69 5.90 2.85 -4.80
C ARG A 69 7.08 2.08 -5.36
N GLY A 70 8.03 2.79 -5.92
CA GLY A 70 9.25 2.20 -6.43
C GLY A 70 10.45 2.75 -5.68
N TYR A 71 11.50 1.96 -5.59
CA TYR A 71 12.67 2.33 -4.79
C TYR A 71 13.91 2.60 -5.64
N GLY A 72 13.73 2.63 -6.96
CA GLY A 72 14.84 2.93 -7.84
C GLY A 72 15.77 1.75 -8.02
N GLU A 73 16.86 2.00 -8.70
CA GLU A 73 17.80 0.96 -9.06
C GLU A 73 18.55 0.48 -7.83
N GLN A 74 18.60 -0.85 -7.66
CA GLN A 74 19.40 -1.49 -6.64
C GLN A 74 20.51 -2.27 -7.35
N ALA A 75 21.65 -2.43 -6.68
CA ALA A 75 22.80 -3.04 -7.31
C ALA A 75 22.62 -4.52 -7.60
N THR A 76 21.71 -5.18 -6.86
CA THR A 76 21.54 -6.64 -6.96
C THR A 76 20.06 -6.94 -6.93
N GLY A 77 19.73 -8.22 -7.17
CA GLY A 77 18.37 -8.72 -6.97
C GLY A 77 18.11 -9.09 -5.52
N GLY A 78 16.96 -9.70 -5.28
CA GLY A 78 16.62 -10.23 -3.96
C GLY A 78 15.88 -9.27 -3.05
N TYR A 79 15.53 -8.10 -3.53
CA TYR A 79 14.78 -7.11 -2.74
C TYR A 79 13.28 -7.40 -2.78
N SER A 80 12.61 -7.07 -1.70
CA SER A 80 11.15 -7.15 -1.63
C SER A 80 10.63 -5.90 -0.93
N ILE A 81 9.32 -5.69 -1.01
CA ILE A 81 8.69 -4.51 -0.44
C ILE A 81 7.54 -4.96 0.44
N SER A 82 7.52 -4.45 1.66
CA SER A 82 6.47 -4.75 2.63
C SER A 82 5.57 -3.55 2.78
N VAL A 83 4.27 -3.78 2.87
CA VAL A 83 3.31 -2.70 3.14
C VAL A 83 3.19 -2.57 4.65
N LEU A 84 3.55 -1.40 5.16
CA LEU A 84 3.43 -1.12 6.59
C LEU A 84 2.09 -0.52 6.94
N GLU A 85 1.54 0.27 6.02
CA GLU A 85 0.25 0.91 6.26
C GLU A 85 -0.42 1.21 4.93
N CYS A 86 -1.69 0.88 4.82
CA CYS A 86 -2.56 1.36 3.77
C CYS A 86 -3.86 1.75 4.46
N SER A 87 -4.08 3.04 4.61
CA SER A 87 -5.16 3.55 5.44
C SER A 87 -5.68 4.86 4.87
N GLU A 88 -6.73 5.39 5.48
CA GLU A 88 -7.30 6.66 5.04
C GLU A 88 -7.95 7.37 6.21
N ASP A 89 -8.04 8.67 6.09
CA ASP A 89 -8.90 9.48 6.94
C ASP A 89 -9.93 10.16 6.04
N GLU A 90 -10.55 11.22 6.52
CA GLU A 90 -11.59 11.86 5.71
C GLU A 90 -11.04 12.55 4.47
N GLU A 91 -9.76 12.90 4.46
CA GLU A 91 -9.18 13.71 3.40
C GLU A 91 -8.14 13.00 2.57
N LYS A 92 -7.45 12.01 3.12
CA LYS A 92 -6.27 11.45 2.47
C LYS A 92 -6.21 9.94 2.60
N VAL A 93 -5.56 9.33 1.63
CA VAL A 93 -5.15 7.93 1.69
C VAL A 93 -3.64 7.91 1.96
N TYR A 94 -3.22 6.98 2.82
CA TYR A 94 -1.82 6.88 3.23
C TYR A 94 -1.28 5.51 2.87
N LEU A 95 -0.13 5.50 2.22
CA LEU A 95 0.60 4.28 1.94
C LEU A 95 2.01 4.41 2.47
N ASP A 96 2.39 3.48 3.33
CA ASP A 96 3.74 3.42 3.87
C ASP A 96 4.30 2.03 3.61
N THR A 97 5.51 1.98 3.11
CA THR A 97 6.15 0.72 2.72
C THR A 97 7.56 0.68 3.27
N ARG A 98 8.17 -0.50 3.17
CA ARG A 98 9.56 -0.68 3.55
C ARG A 98 10.24 -1.59 2.53
N LEU A 99 11.42 -1.18 2.10
CA LEU A 99 12.25 -2.01 1.23
C LEU A 99 13.04 -2.97 2.09
N LEU A 100 13.00 -4.25 1.75
CA LEU A 100 13.71 -5.30 2.46
C LEU A 100 14.81 -5.83 1.56
N GLY A 101 16.03 -5.89 2.10
CA GLY A 101 17.15 -6.40 1.35
C GLY A 101 17.12 -7.92 1.25
N PRO A 102 18.03 -8.47 0.47
CA PRO A 102 18.09 -9.92 0.29
C PRO A 102 18.48 -10.63 1.58
N GLU A 103 17.82 -11.76 1.83
CA GLU A 103 18.11 -12.55 3.02
C GLU A 103 19.37 -13.36 2.87
N ASN A 104 19.71 -13.71 1.64
CA ASN A 104 20.82 -14.61 1.36
C ASN A 104 21.69 -13.96 0.29
N PRO A 105 22.62 -13.07 0.70
CA PRO A 105 23.39 -12.31 -0.30
C PRO A 105 24.20 -13.19 -1.25
N ASP A 106 24.53 -14.41 -0.83
CA ASP A 106 25.35 -15.30 -1.68
C ASP A 106 24.54 -15.95 -2.79
N GLU A 107 23.21 -15.86 -2.73
CA GLU A 107 22.35 -16.56 -3.68
C GLU A 107 21.57 -15.62 -4.56
N ILE A 108 21.89 -14.34 -4.56
CA ILE A 108 21.14 -13.36 -5.33
C ILE A 108 21.81 -13.09 -6.67
N SER A 109 21.01 -12.56 -7.59
CA SER A 109 21.55 -12.09 -8.85
C SER A 109 22.43 -10.88 -8.62
N ARG A 110 23.51 -10.79 -9.37
CA ARG A 110 24.40 -9.63 -9.33
C ARG A 110 23.97 -8.55 -10.30
N ASP A 111 22.90 -8.80 -11.05
CA ASP A 111 22.37 -7.80 -11.96
C ASP A 111 21.54 -6.78 -11.22
N PRO A 112 21.49 -5.55 -11.69
CA PRO A 112 20.65 -4.54 -11.07
C PRO A 112 19.18 -4.94 -11.07
N SER A 113 18.45 -4.46 -10.07
CA SER A 113 17.01 -4.68 -10.01
C SER A 113 16.30 -3.36 -9.74
N TYR A 114 15.00 -3.35 -9.97
CA TYR A 114 14.20 -2.14 -9.90
C TYR A 114 12.92 -2.45 -9.13
N PRO A 115 13.03 -2.64 -7.81
CA PRO A 115 11.87 -3.07 -7.03
C PRO A 115 10.79 -2.01 -6.96
N TYR A 116 9.58 -2.43 -7.22
CA TYR A 116 8.43 -1.56 -7.05
C TYR A 116 7.23 -2.40 -6.63
N LEU A 117 6.26 -1.73 -6.04
CA LEU A 117 5.03 -2.36 -5.57
C LEU A 117 3.86 -1.56 -6.12
N ALA A 118 2.90 -2.26 -6.70
CA ALA A 118 1.67 -1.63 -7.17
C ALA A 118 0.50 -2.22 -6.41
N LEU A 119 -0.32 -1.36 -5.85
CA LEU A 119 -1.53 -1.76 -5.14
C LEU A 119 -2.74 -1.24 -5.89
N ARG A 120 -3.83 -1.99 -5.80
CA ARG A 120 -5.13 -1.57 -6.32
C ARG A 120 -6.10 -1.46 -5.15
N ILE A 121 -6.76 -0.32 -5.04
CA ILE A 121 -7.81 -0.10 -4.05
C ILE A 121 -9.04 0.43 -4.77
N ASP A 122 -10.17 0.39 -4.09
CA ASP A 122 -11.38 0.99 -4.64
C ASP A 122 -11.18 2.50 -4.81
N MET A 123 -11.73 3.03 -5.88
CA MET A 123 -11.58 4.44 -6.19
C MET A 123 -12.20 5.31 -5.12
N ARG A 124 -11.50 6.38 -4.74
CA ARG A 124 -12.04 7.43 -3.89
C ARG A 124 -11.33 8.73 -4.24
N ASP A 125 -12.06 9.83 -4.08
CA ASP A 125 -11.58 11.15 -4.47
C ASP A 125 -10.87 11.77 -3.28
N LYS A 126 -9.66 11.32 -3.01
CA LYS A 126 -8.84 11.81 -1.91
C LYS A 126 -7.42 11.96 -2.38
N GLU A 127 -6.71 12.87 -1.75
CA GLU A 127 -5.27 12.98 -1.95
C GLU A 127 -4.59 11.73 -1.44
N VAL A 128 -3.55 11.25 -2.16
CA VAL A 128 -2.81 10.07 -1.74
C VAL A 128 -1.42 10.50 -1.30
N VAL A 129 -1.04 10.07 -0.09
CA VAL A 129 0.27 10.33 0.47
C VAL A 129 1.04 9.02 0.47
N ILE A 130 2.10 8.96 -0.33
CA ILE A 130 2.95 7.77 -0.41
C ILE A 130 4.28 8.12 0.24
N GLN A 131 4.57 7.40 1.33
CA GLN A 131 5.80 7.65 2.11
C GLN A 131 7.02 7.10 1.42
#